data_8e88ac6fc627d526f082decdc9c4f8d1
#
_entry.id   8e88ac6fc627d526f082decdc9c4f8d1
#
_cell.length_a   1.000
_cell.length_b   1.000
_cell.length_c   1.000
_cell.angle_alpha   90.00
_cell.angle_beta   90.00
_cell.angle_gamma   90.00
#
_symmetry.space_group_name_H-M   'P 1'
#
loop_
_entity.id
_entity.type
_entity.pdbx_description
1 polymer ?
#
loop_
_entity_poly.entity_id
_entity_poly.type
_entity_poly.pdbx_seq_one_letter_code
_entity_poly.pdbx_strand_id
1 'polypeptide(L)'
;MFASKYGRVGAVVLSLLAIKAAAGCSLADEGGGGQNSGSSGSPAAGGSTTGTGGSNSAGTTATAGSATGGTATGGSSTVAGAGGSAALEGGAAGKDTGGAANGGAAAAGNGGSGGTGVANFAPCSTAPADTVPALKRGPAINGFQGMQTAGQMAAVPGEANTLYVIGHRNGSVYTVQDGKVAGTLVSVSVASGGNNEQGLLSMAFHPAFATNHLFYLFYTASGGGAMTIDEFERLTPTTAMLKRNIYSQARAGGGMFHNGGALAFSPKDDKPYLYWSVGNNESNNAGDPNGVAGRVLRFDLDTKASTQFAWGLRNPYRMSIDRLTGDMYIADVANGPGGTIIFNAAGKSGTDYGYRNNNGNPDVNDGVLRDSAGAAIIGGVVYRGNKIPGLCGRYFYGNHQGGTVKSIVVKDGKKVGDTATHTSLSVPGDITSFGEDGEGELYMASMNNTIYKIIAQ
;
A
#
# COMPACT_ATOMS: atom_id res chain seq x y z
N MET A 1 50.87 -5.60 54.89
CA MET A 1 51.80 -5.24 53.82
C MET A 1 51.01 -5.08 52.53
N PHE A 2 51.09 -3.88 52.04
CA PHE A 2 50.34 -3.38 50.86
C PHE A 2 50.80 -3.99 49.56
N ALA A 3 49.83 -4.25 48.63
CA ALA A 3 50.06 -4.13 47.20
C ALA A 3 48.75 -3.87 46.48
N SER A 4 48.65 -2.67 45.97
CA SER A 4 47.68 -2.13 45.03
C SER A 4 47.79 -2.78 43.65
N LYS A 5 46.64 -3.06 42.99
CA LYS A 5 46.59 -3.25 41.54
C LYS A 5 45.46 -2.40 40.96
N TYR A 6 45.83 -1.31 40.35
CA TYR A 6 45.01 -0.54 39.46
C TYR A 6 44.86 -1.23 38.11
N GLY A 7 43.65 -1.64 37.76
CA GLY A 7 43.30 -2.07 36.41
C GLY A 7 42.78 -0.89 35.58
N ARG A 8 43.33 -0.73 34.41
CA ARG A 8 43.02 0.29 33.40
C ARG A 8 41.57 0.15 32.92
N VAL A 9 40.80 1.21 33.04
CA VAL A 9 39.54 1.40 32.36
C VAL A 9 39.85 1.89 30.96
N GLY A 10 39.58 1.03 29.95
CA GLY A 10 39.62 1.41 28.53
C GLY A 10 38.34 2.19 28.19
N ALA A 11 38.51 3.45 27.85
CA ALA A 11 37.45 4.27 27.31
C ALA A 11 37.12 3.77 25.88
N VAL A 12 35.96 3.13 25.71
CA VAL A 12 35.36 2.91 24.40
C VAL A 12 34.67 4.21 24.00
N VAL A 13 35.26 4.92 23.05
CA VAL A 13 34.62 6.06 22.39
C VAL A 13 33.53 5.48 21.48
N LEU A 14 32.27 5.55 21.92
CA LEU A 14 31.14 5.33 21.04
C LEU A 14 31.01 6.57 20.15
N SER A 15 31.40 6.41 18.88
CA SER A 15 31.04 7.35 17.83
C SER A 15 29.54 7.21 17.59
N LEU A 16 28.72 8.08 18.16
CA LEU A 16 27.35 8.26 17.73
C LEU A 16 27.36 8.87 16.34
N LEU A 17 27.28 8.02 15.31
CA LEU A 17 26.83 8.46 14.00
C LEU A 17 25.33 8.71 14.12
N ALA A 18 24.93 9.96 14.34
CA ALA A 18 23.56 10.40 14.19
C ALA A 18 23.22 10.34 12.69
N ILE A 19 22.68 9.22 12.24
CA ILE A 19 22.03 9.14 10.95
C ILE A 19 20.71 9.91 11.09
N LYS A 20 20.72 11.18 10.73
CA LYS A 20 19.50 11.91 10.43
C LYS A 20 18.89 11.24 9.19
N ALA A 21 17.96 10.32 9.40
CA ALA A 21 17.04 9.92 8.37
C ALA A 21 16.13 11.13 8.09
N ALA A 22 16.55 11.96 7.15
CA ALA A 22 15.66 12.95 6.59
C ALA A 22 14.59 12.15 5.83
N ALA A 23 13.38 12.08 6.37
CA ALA A 23 12.22 11.85 5.54
C ALA A 23 12.29 12.93 4.45
N GLY A 24 12.65 12.52 3.22
CA GLY A 24 12.95 13.44 2.15
C GLY A 24 11.70 14.14 1.64
N CYS A 25 11.26 15.14 2.36
CA CYS A 25 10.58 16.30 1.81
C CYS A 25 11.64 17.39 1.73
N SER A 26 12.40 17.42 0.65
CA SER A 26 13.24 18.57 0.36
C SER A 26 12.32 19.74 0.05
N LEU A 27 12.31 20.70 0.95
CA LEU A 27 11.89 22.05 0.64
C LEU A 27 12.94 22.63 -0.32
N ALA A 28 12.65 22.62 -1.60
CA ALA A 28 13.28 23.56 -2.53
C ALA A 28 12.61 24.89 -2.32
N ASP A 29 13.25 25.74 -1.52
CA ASP A 29 12.89 27.13 -1.35
C ASP A 29 13.43 27.90 -2.57
N GLU A 30 12.59 28.15 -3.54
CA GLU A 30 12.78 29.16 -4.57
C GLU A 30 11.89 30.35 -4.24
N GLY A 31 12.35 31.18 -3.29
CA GLY A 31 11.75 32.46 -3.01
C GLY A 31 12.22 33.52 -3.99
N GLY A 32 11.41 33.82 -4.99
CA GLY A 32 11.52 35.03 -5.80
C GLY A 32 10.61 36.13 -5.25
N GLY A 33 11.15 37.24 -4.80
CA GLY A 33 10.32 38.37 -4.45
C GLY A 33 11.14 39.57 -4.00
N GLY A 34 11.45 40.47 -4.91
CA GLY A 34 12.27 41.64 -4.71
C GLY A 34 11.65 42.72 -3.88
N GLN A 35 12.48 43.61 -3.38
CA GLN A 35 12.39 45.07 -3.60
C GLN A 35 13.61 45.80 -3.05
N ASN A 36 14.24 46.53 -3.98
CA ASN A 36 14.86 47.86 -3.94
C ASN A 36 15.34 48.49 -2.64
N SER A 37 16.65 48.84 -2.63
CA SER A 37 17.09 50.24 -2.58
C SER A 37 18.62 50.34 -2.57
N GLY A 38 19.19 50.97 -3.57
CA GLY A 38 19.95 52.22 -3.54
C GLY A 38 21.45 52.12 -3.31
N SER A 39 22.17 52.39 -4.34
CA SER A 39 23.17 53.45 -4.57
C SER A 39 24.63 53.05 -4.80
N SER A 40 25.08 53.49 -5.98
CA SER A 40 26.34 54.14 -6.34
C SER A 40 27.62 53.34 -6.51
N GLY A 41 28.15 53.44 -7.74
CA GLY A 41 29.57 53.37 -8.00
C GLY A 41 29.98 52.66 -9.28
N SER A 42 29.97 53.40 -10.40
CA SER A 42 30.79 53.09 -11.60
C SER A 42 32.18 53.79 -11.45
N PRO A 43 33.14 53.69 -12.41
CA PRO A 43 33.26 52.94 -13.67
C PRO A 43 34.68 52.34 -13.95
N ALA A 44 34.83 51.80 -15.12
CA ALA A 44 35.90 51.88 -16.12
C ALA A 44 36.29 50.52 -16.67
N ALA A 45 36.03 50.34 -17.91
CA ALA A 45 36.76 50.51 -19.14
C ALA A 45 37.54 49.26 -19.58
N GLY A 46 37.21 48.74 -20.72
CA GLY A 46 38.03 48.79 -21.93
C GLY A 46 38.30 47.43 -22.56
N GLY A 47 38.03 47.30 -23.85
CA GLY A 47 38.68 46.31 -24.67
C GLY A 47 37.82 45.63 -25.75
N SER A 48 37.74 46.34 -26.86
CA SER A 48 37.30 45.94 -28.19
C SER A 48 38.24 44.89 -28.85
N THR A 49 37.68 44.00 -29.70
CA THR A 49 38.09 43.66 -31.08
C THR A 49 37.20 42.54 -31.61
N THR A 50 36.33 42.77 -32.56
CA THR A 50 36.34 42.66 -34.04
C THR A 50 36.78 41.29 -34.62
N GLY A 51 35.93 40.80 -35.51
CA GLY A 51 36.19 39.80 -36.53
C GLY A 51 34.95 39.01 -36.93
N THR A 52 34.13 39.56 -37.83
CA THR A 52 33.87 39.20 -39.22
C THR A 52 33.98 37.70 -39.55
N GLY A 53 33.01 37.03 -40.08
CA GLY A 53 32.17 37.18 -41.22
C GLY A 53 31.92 35.79 -41.80
N GLY A 54 30.89 35.61 -42.54
CA GLY A 54 30.78 34.48 -43.46
C GLY A 54 29.41 33.83 -43.53
N SER A 55 28.61 34.37 -44.34
CA SER A 55 27.39 33.91 -44.94
C SER A 55 27.55 32.73 -45.90
N ASN A 56 26.50 31.90 -46.06
CA ASN A 56 25.80 31.51 -47.29
C ASN A 56 24.99 30.23 -46.99
N SER A 57 23.72 30.24 -47.07
CA SER A 57 22.69 30.29 -48.12
C SER A 57 22.62 29.06 -49.03
N ALA A 58 21.40 28.65 -49.23
CA ALA A 58 20.72 27.84 -50.25
C ALA A 58 20.32 26.44 -49.74
N GLY A 59 19.09 26.05 -49.65
CA GLY A 59 17.94 26.27 -50.55
C GLY A 59 17.77 25.05 -51.42
N THR A 60 16.73 24.27 -51.20
CA THR A 60 15.89 23.75 -52.28
C THR A 60 14.67 22.99 -51.78
N THR A 61 13.57 23.41 -52.29
CA THR A 61 12.22 22.89 -52.31
C THR A 61 12.10 21.67 -53.26
N ALA A 62 11.24 20.70 -52.92
CA ALA A 62 10.45 19.88 -53.89
C ALA A 62 9.38 19.12 -53.12
N THR A 63 8.20 19.42 -53.25
CA THR A 63 7.11 19.16 -54.19
C THR A 63 6.32 17.88 -53.87
N ALA A 64 5.07 18.12 -53.69
CA ALA A 64 3.95 17.19 -53.48
C ALA A 64 3.80 16.13 -54.59
N GLY A 65 3.35 14.98 -54.23
CA GLY A 65 2.83 13.95 -55.14
C GLY A 65 1.52 13.38 -54.62
N SER A 66 0.44 13.83 -55.18
CA SER A 66 -0.91 13.27 -55.08
C SER A 66 -0.99 12.03 -55.95
N ALA A 67 -1.60 10.96 -55.46
CA ALA A 67 -2.17 9.95 -56.34
C ALA A 67 -3.44 9.34 -55.69
N THR A 68 -4.42 9.49 -56.46
CA THR A 68 -5.84 9.11 -56.39
C THR A 68 -6.11 7.59 -56.41
N GLY A 69 -7.13 7.15 -55.64
CA GLY A 69 -8.29 6.45 -56.14
C GLY A 69 -8.21 4.94 -56.34
N GLY A 70 -9.05 4.22 -55.63
CA GLY A 70 -9.40 2.84 -55.95
C GLY A 70 -10.55 2.36 -55.07
N THR A 71 -11.75 2.62 -55.50
CA THR A 71 -13.00 2.01 -55.04
C THR A 71 -13.13 0.59 -55.56
N ALA A 72 -13.48 -0.35 -54.71
CA ALA A 72 -14.09 -1.61 -55.14
C ALA A 72 -15.16 -2.04 -54.14
N THR A 73 -16.30 -2.19 -54.71
CA THR A 73 -17.60 -2.57 -54.17
C THR A 73 -17.75 -4.07 -53.94
N GLY A 74 -18.53 -4.44 -52.91
CA GLY A 74 -19.59 -5.43 -53.06
C GLY A 74 -19.35 -6.85 -52.59
N GLY A 75 -20.18 -7.33 -51.71
CA GLY A 75 -20.35 -8.74 -51.41
C GLY A 75 -21.19 -8.99 -50.17
N SER A 76 -22.49 -8.73 -50.28
CA SER A 76 -23.52 -9.18 -49.31
C SER A 76 -23.83 -10.65 -49.56
N SER A 77 -23.91 -11.50 -48.56
CA SER A 77 -24.68 -12.73 -48.59
C SER A 77 -25.26 -13.04 -47.21
N THR A 78 -26.53 -12.79 -47.11
CA THR A 78 -27.48 -13.26 -46.12
C THR A 78 -27.76 -14.75 -46.33
N VAL A 79 -27.77 -15.54 -45.24
CA VAL A 79 -28.55 -16.78 -45.19
C VAL A 79 -29.31 -16.79 -43.88
N ALA A 80 -30.61 -16.75 -44.02
CA ALA A 80 -31.62 -17.00 -42.98
C ALA A 80 -31.83 -18.50 -42.84
N GLY A 81 -32.04 -18.95 -41.63
CA GLY A 81 -32.52 -20.29 -41.34
C GLY A 81 -33.38 -20.28 -40.08
N ALA A 82 -34.64 -20.42 -40.29
CA ALA A 82 -35.72 -20.39 -39.34
C ALA A 82 -35.93 -21.72 -38.59
N GLY A 83 -36.53 -21.65 -37.40
CA GLY A 83 -37.60 -22.55 -37.04
C GLY A 83 -37.39 -23.48 -35.86
N GLY A 84 -38.24 -23.34 -34.86
CA GLY A 84 -38.55 -24.42 -33.96
C GLY A 84 -39.06 -23.99 -32.58
N SER A 85 -40.29 -23.46 -32.52
CA SER A 85 -41.10 -23.34 -31.29
C SER A 85 -41.63 -24.71 -30.86
N ALA A 86 -41.62 -25.03 -29.61
CA ALA A 86 -42.57 -25.94 -28.98
C ALA A 86 -42.85 -25.50 -27.54
N ALA A 87 -44.02 -24.95 -27.37
CA ALA A 87 -44.71 -24.80 -26.09
C ALA A 87 -45.45 -26.09 -25.74
N LEU A 88 -45.51 -26.48 -24.50
CA LEU A 88 -46.56 -27.29 -23.96
C LEU A 88 -46.91 -26.81 -22.56
N GLU A 89 -48.15 -26.45 -22.46
CA GLU A 89 -48.97 -26.10 -21.27
C GLU A 89 -49.06 -27.27 -20.27
N GLY A 90 -49.20 -27.01 -18.94
CA GLY A 90 -50.44 -26.85 -18.33
C GLY A 90 -50.54 -27.75 -17.10
N GLY A 91 -50.96 -27.25 -15.98
CA GLY A 91 -51.38 -28.08 -14.84
C GLY A 91 -51.59 -27.23 -13.59
N ALA A 92 -52.85 -26.91 -13.34
CA ALA A 92 -53.35 -26.04 -12.27
C ALA A 92 -53.64 -26.79 -10.96
N ALA A 93 -53.55 -26.01 -9.86
CA ALA A 93 -54.40 -25.97 -8.68
C ALA A 93 -54.31 -27.11 -7.62
N GLY A 94 -54.06 -26.65 -6.41
CA GLY A 94 -54.35 -27.30 -5.14
C GLY A 94 -54.16 -26.34 -3.99
N LYS A 95 -55.22 -25.65 -3.63
CA LYS A 95 -55.38 -24.97 -2.32
C LYS A 95 -55.61 -26.00 -1.25
N ASP A 96 -54.90 -25.91 -0.15
CA ASP A 96 -55.54 -26.21 1.14
C ASP A 96 -54.89 -25.45 2.29
N THR A 97 -55.74 -25.14 3.22
CA THR A 97 -55.70 -24.21 4.32
C THR A 97 -55.10 -24.81 5.60
N GLY A 98 -54.41 -23.97 6.36
CA GLY A 98 -54.57 -23.98 7.83
C GLY A 98 -53.49 -24.70 8.63
N GLY A 99 -52.87 -23.96 9.55
CA GLY A 99 -52.21 -24.54 10.71
C GLY A 99 -51.03 -23.69 11.22
N ALA A 100 -51.34 -22.75 12.12
CA ALA A 100 -50.32 -22.10 12.94
C ALA A 100 -49.79 -23.09 13.98
N ALA A 101 -48.51 -23.24 14.11
CA ALA A 101 -47.85 -23.74 15.31
C ALA A 101 -46.52 -23.10 15.55
N ASN A 102 -46.34 -22.62 16.74
CA ASN A 102 -45.19 -21.99 17.35
C ASN A 102 -43.97 -22.92 17.44
N GLY A 103 -42.79 -22.34 17.35
CA GLY A 103 -41.68 -22.70 18.25
C GLY A 103 -40.53 -23.48 17.63
N GLY A 104 -39.35 -22.94 17.79
CA GLY A 104 -38.11 -23.71 17.76
C GLY A 104 -37.11 -23.25 16.67
N ALA A 105 -36.21 -22.36 17.03
CA ALA A 105 -35.01 -22.13 16.27
C ALA A 105 -34.13 -23.41 16.22
N ALA A 106 -34.15 -24.08 15.11
CA ALA A 106 -33.24 -25.17 14.83
C ALA A 106 -31.98 -24.59 14.20
N ALA A 107 -30.84 -24.77 14.91
CA ALA A 107 -29.52 -24.52 14.35
C ALA A 107 -29.33 -25.40 13.11
N ALA A 108 -29.08 -24.76 11.95
CA ALA A 108 -28.70 -25.47 10.75
C ALA A 108 -27.32 -26.08 10.98
N GLY A 109 -27.29 -27.37 11.14
CA GLY A 109 -26.09 -28.17 11.16
C GLY A 109 -25.42 -28.16 9.79
N ASN A 110 -24.24 -27.60 9.75
CA ASN A 110 -23.37 -27.61 8.57
C ASN A 110 -22.79 -29.01 8.42
N GLY A 111 -23.20 -29.73 7.36
CA GLY A 111 -22.67 -31.04 6.99
C GLY A 111 -21.18 -30.92 6.65
N GLY A 112 -20.31 -31.46 7.49
CA GLY A 112 -18.90 -31.47 7.31
C GLY A 112 -18.48 -32.34 6.13
N SER A 113 -17.82 -31.75 5.13
CA SER A 113 -16.93 -32.44 4.21
C SER A 113 -15.52 -32.32 4.74
N GLY A 114 -14.89 -33.46 5.04
CA GLY A 114 -13.54 -33.51 5.58
C GLY A 114 -12.48 -33.02 4.59
N GLY A 115 -12.01 -31.83 4.80
CA GLY A 115 -10.74 -31.33 4.31
C GLY A 115 -9.97 -30.82 5.51
N THR A 116 -8.68 -31.10 5.63
CA THR A 116 -7.76 -30.51 6.59
C THR A 116 -7.71 -28.99 6.34
N GLY A 117 -8.81 -28.31 6.64
CA GLY A 117 -9.04 -26.91 6.35
C GLY A 117 -8.35 -26.05 7.40
N VAL A 118 -7.61 -25.08 6.92
CA VAL A 118 -7.27 -23.86 7.64
C VAL A 118 -8.54 -23.38 8.34
N ALA A 119 -8.50 -23.24 9.66
CA ALA A 119 -9.66 -22.82 10.42
C ALA A 119 -10.18 -21.48 9.86
N ASN A 120 -11.45 -21.45 9.45
CA ASN A 120 -12.07 -20.25 8.92
C ASN A 120 -12.07 -19.18 10.01
N PHE A 121 -11.15 -18.22 9.90
CA PHE A 121 -11.15 -17.07 10.77
C PHE A 121 -12.42 -16.24 10.54
N ALA A 122 -13.22 -16.03 11.57
CA ALA A 122 -14.36 -15.15 11.56
C ALA A 122 -13.95 -13.78 12.15
N PRO A 123 -13.90 -12.72 11.32
CA PRO A 123 -13.60 -11.38 11.82
C PRO A 123 -14.61 -10.94 12.88
N CYS A 124 -14.15 -10.24 13.90
CA CYS A 124 -15.07 -9.65 14.86
C CYS A 124 -15.98 -8.61 14.17
N SER A 125 -17.24 -8.59 14.57
CA SER A 125 -18.28 -7.71 13.98
C SER A 125 -18.97 -6.79 15.00
N THR A 126 -18.58 -6.84 16.26
CA THR A 126 -19.11 -5.96 17.31
C THR A 126 -18.68 -4.52 17.09
N ALA A 127 -19.44 -3.56 17.60
CA ALA A 127 -18.99 -2.18 17.63
C ALA A 127 -17.77 -2.04 18.57
N PRO A 128 -16.85 -1.10 18.28
CA PRO A 128 -15.76 -0.80 19.19
C PRO A 128 -16.30 -0.23 20.50
N ALA A 129 -15.60 -0.52 21.60
CA ALA A 129 -15.96 0.06 22.89
C ALA A 129 -15.73 1.58 22.88
N ASP A 130 -16.55 2.33 23.60
CA ASP A 130 -16.38 3.77 23.79
C ASP A 130 -15.05 4.09 24.49
N THR A 131 -14.70 3.27 25.48
CA THR A 131 -13.41 3.34 26.15
C THR A 131 -12.46 2.34 25.51
N VAL A 132 -11.33 2.84 24.99
CA VAL A 132 -10.31 1.98 24.41
C VAL A 132 -9.63 1.18 25.49
N PRO A 133 -9.54 -0.16 25.38
CA PRO A 133 -8.80 -0.99 26.31
C PRO A 133 -7.34 -0.54 26.45
N ALA A 134 -6.77 -0.68 27.64
CA ALA A 134 -5.35 -0.46 27.85
C ALA A 134 -4.52 -1.46 27.04
N LEU A 135 -3.56 -0.96 26.28
CA LEU A 135 -2.74 -1.74 25.35
C LEU A 135 -1.27 -1.70 25.76
N LYS A 136 -0.52 -2.74 25.42
CA LYS A 136 0.94 -2.78 25.52
C LYS A 136 1.55 -3.53 24.34
N ARG A 137 2.85 -3.37 24.18
CA ARG A 137 3.64 -4.19 23.27
C ARG A 137 3.81 -5.59 23.85
N GLY A 138 3.57 -6.60 23.04
CA GLY A 138 3.99 -7.95 23.32
C GLY A 138 5.52 -8.12 23.27
N PRO A 139 6.03 -9.33 23.44
CA PRO A 139 7.45 -9.64 23.27
C PRO A 139 7.97 -9.20 21.89
N ALA A 140 9.21 -8.73 21.85
CA ALA A 140 9.87 -8.35 20.61
C ALA A 140 10.17 -9.58 19.76
N ILE A 141 9.79 -9.54 18.49
CA ILE A 141 10.19 -10.50 17.48
C ILE A 141 11.34 -9.87 16.70
N ASN A 142 12.50 -10.50 16.75
CA ASN A 142 13.74 -10.07 16.13
C ASN A 142 14.53 -11.29 15.60
N GLY A 143 15.78 -11.08 15.18
CA GLY A 143 16.62 -12.19 14.65
C GLY A 143 16.43 -12.42 13.16
N PHE A 144 15.86 -11.48 12.45
CA PHE A 144 15.75 -11.53 10.99
C PHE A 144 17.13 -11.36 10.35
N GLN A 145 17.67 -12.44 9.78
CA GLN A 145 19.01 -12.45 9.18
C GLN A 145 19.07 -11.55 7.94
N GLY A 146 19.97 -10.57 7.96
CA GLY A 146 20.18 -9.65 6.83
C GLY A 146 19.05 -8.68 6.54
N MET A 147 18.00 -8.64 7.36
CA MET A 147 16.92 -7.68 7.17
C MET A 147 17.44 -6.25 7.32
N GLN A 148 17.07 -5.42 6.36
CA GLN A 148 17.31 -3.98 6.38
C GLN A 148 15.95 -3.30 6.25
N THR A 149 15.52 -2.64 7.30
CA THR A 149 14.22 -1.99 7.44
C THR A 149 13.04 -2.99 7.34
N ALA A 150 12.45 -3.31 8.47
CA ALA A 150 11.20 -4.09 8.50
C ALA A 150 10.08 -3.30 7.80
N GLY A 151 9.41 -3.95 6.85
CA GLY A 151 8.34 -3.36 6.06
C GLY A 151 6.96 -3.88 6.45
N GLN A 152 6.09 -4.05 5.47
CA GLN A 152 4.74 -4.57 5.67
C GLN A 152 4.77 -5.99 6.26
N MET A 153 3.73 -6.30 7.00
CA MET A 153 3.43 -7.64 7.49
C MET A 153 2.12 -8.13 6.89
N ALA A 154 2.08 -9.40 6.52
CA ALA A 154 0.90 -10.04 5.96
C ALA A 154 0.73 -11.44 6.57
N ALA A 155 -0.49 -11.96 6.54
CA ALA A 155 -0.77 -13.32 6.97
C ALA A 155 -1.83 -13.98 6.09
N VAL A 156 -1.84 -15.27 6.05
CA VAL A 156 -2.90 -16.06 5.44
C VAL A 156 -4.06 -16.15 6.43
N PRO A 157 -5.27 -15.74 6.05
CA PRO A 157 -6.44 -15.86 6.92
C PRO A 157 -6.61 -17.31 7.43
N GLY A 158 -6.71 -17.46 8.77
CA GLY A 158 -6.84 -18.74 9.42
C GLY A 158 -5.52 -19.49 9.68
N GLU A 159 -4.37 -19.07 9.17
CA GLU A 159 -3.07 -19.56 9.62
C GLU A 159 -2.72 -18.91 10.96
N ALA A 160 -3.10 -19.58 12.05
CA ALA A 160 -2.78 -19.09 13.39
C ALA A 160 -1.26 -19.01 13.60
N ASN A 161 -0.82 -17.98 14.34
CA ASN A 161 0.57 -17.79 14.77
C ASN A 161 1.60 -17.69 13.64
N THR A 162 1.17 -17.52 12.38
CA THR A 162 2.07 -17.32 11.24
C THR A 162 1.95 -15.89 10.72
N LEU A 163 3.09 -15.24 10.53
CA LEU A 163 3.19 -13.89 9.99
C LEU A 163 4.31 -13.84 8.96
N TYR A 164 4.09 -13.14 7.87
CA TYR A 164 5.10 -12.89 6.85
C TYR A 164 5.53 -11.44 6.93
N VAL A 165 6.83 -11.21 6.99
CA VAL A 165 7.43 -9.88 7.18
C VAL A 165 8.35 -9.60 6.01
N ILE A 166 8.14 -8.47 5.33
CA ILE A 166 9.04 -8.06 4.26
C ILE A 166 10.24 -7.28 4.82
N GLY A 167 11.43 -7.61 4.34
CA GLY A 167 12.63 -6.80 4.49
C GLY A 167 12.70 -5.81 3.34
N HIS A 168 12.35 -4.56 3.61
CA HIS A 168 12.14 -3.53 2.60
C HIS A 168 13.35 -3.38 1.67
N ARG A 169 14.55 -3.27 2.24
CA ARG A 169 15.74 -2.96 1.46
C ARG A 169 16.51 -4.16 0.93
N ASN A 170 16.36 -5.32 1.52
CA ASN A 170 17.02 -6.54 1.07
C ASN A 170 16.14 -7.45 0.21
N GLY A 171 14.87 -7.07 -0.01
CA GLY A 171 13.96 -7.77 -0.90
C GLY A 171 13.50 -9.14 -0.41
N SER A 172 13.70 -9.48 0.86
CA SER A 172 13.36 -10.80 1.41
C SER A 172 12.00 -10.79 2.08
N VAL A 173 11.27 -11.89 1.95
CA VAL A 173 10.08 -12.20 2.75
C VAL A 173 10.46 -13.22 3.79
N TYR A 174 10.29 -12.87 5.06
CA TYR A 174 10.56 -13.74 6.21
C TYR A 174 9.29 -14.37 6.72
N THR A 175 9.36 -15.65 7.09
CA THR A 175 8.30 -16.34 7.82
C THR A 175 8.58 -16.29 9.31
N VAL A 176 7.59 -15.84 10.07
CA VAL A 176 7.58 -15.85 11.54
C VAL A 176 6.52 -16.84 11.97
N GLN A 177 6.87 -17.77 12.82
CA GLN A 177 5.95 -18.75 13.38
C GLN A 177 6.10 -18.79 14.91
N ASP A 178 5.00 -18.76 15.63
CA ASP A 178 4.97 -18.73 17.09
C ASP A 178 5.88 -17.65 17.70
N GLY A 179 5.92 -16.47 17.06
CA GLY A 179 6.73 -15.34 17.49
C GLY A 179 8.24 -15.49 17.24
N LYS A 180 8.66 -16.44 16.43
CA LYS A 180 10.07 -16.67 16.06
C LYS A 180 10.26 -16.67 14.56
N VAL A 181 11.39 -16.13 14.10
CA VAL A 181 11.76 -16.20 12.69
C VAL A 181 12.07 -17.63 12.32
N ALA A 182 11.25 -18.21 11.44
CA ALA A 182 11.39 -19.59 10.97
C ALA A 182 12.34 -19.70 9.76
N GLY A 183 12.41 -18.65 8.93
CA GLY A 183 13.28 -18.63 7.75
C GLY A 183 12.89 -17.54 6.76
N THR A 184 13.48 -17.62 5.58
CA THR A 184 13.15 -16.76 4.43
C THR A 184 12.31 -17.58 3.45
N LEU A 185 11.14 -17.04 3.06
CA LEU A 185 10.25 -17.66 2.09
C LEU A 185 10.77 -17.47 0.66
N VAL A 186 11.13 -16.25 0.31
CA VAL A 186 11.62 -15.85 -1.01
C VAL A 186 12.41 -14.55 -0.90
N SER A 187 13.29 -14.29 -1.86
CA SER A 187 13.95 -13.00 -2.04
C SER A 187 13.85 -12.55 -3.49
N VAL A 188 13.62 -11.26 -3.70
CA VAL A 188 13.61 -10.60 -5.01
C VAL A 188 14.72 -9.54 -5.07
N SER A 189 15.27 -9.31 -6.26
CA SER A 189 16.29 -8.30 -6.47
C SER A 189 15.65 -6.92 -6.58
N VAL A 190 15.92 -6.07 -5.59
CA VAL A 190 15.32 -4.75 -5.48
C VAL A 190 16.30 -3.63 -5.74
N ALA A 191 15.81 -2.53 -6.31
CA ALA A 191 16.51 -1.26 -6.29
C ALA A 191 16.41 -0.72 -4.86
N SER A 192 17.50 -0.78 -4.13
CA SER A 192 17.60 -0.25 -2.77
C SER A 192 18.97 0.39 -2.60
N GLY A 193 19.05 1.44 -1.86
CA GLY A 193 20.30 2.12 -1.59
C GLY A 193 20.09 3.58 -1.23
N GLY A 194 20.96 4.11 -0.40
CA GLY A 194 20.80 5.48 0.07
C GLY A 194 19.51 5.71 0.87
N ASN A 195 19.12 6.96 0.95
CA ASN A 195 17.94 7.39 1.66
C ASN A 195 16.78 7.59 0.67
N ASN A 196 16.03 6.53 0.39
CA ASN A 196 14.90 6.54 -0.53
C ASN A 196 13.83 5.53 -0.11
N GLU A 197 12.68 5.50 -0.83
CA GLU A 197 11.56 4.58 -0.56
C GLU A 197 11.57 3.33 -1.46
N GLN A 198 12.61 3.12 -2.26
CA GLN A 198 12.73 1.95 -3.14
C GLN A 198 13.01 0.68 -2.34
N GLY A 199 12.54 -0.45 -2.82
CA GLY A 199 12.73 -1.75 -2.19
C GLY A 199 11.58 -2.72 -2.44
N LEU A 200 11.43 -3.72 -1.57
CA LEU A 200 10.25 -4.56 -1.46
C LEU A 200 9.22 -3.82 -0.61
N LEU A 201 8.07 -3.49 -1.21
CA LEU A 201 7.14 -2.53 -0.65
C LEU A 201 5.88 -3.18 -0.07
N SER A 202 5.41 -4.27 -0.69
CA SER A 202 4.18 -4.92 -0.27
C SER A 202 4.10 -6.39 -0.63
N MET A 203 3.25 -7.10 0.13
CA MET A 203 2.87 -8.49 -0.09
C MET A 203 1.37 -8.66 0.14
N ALA A 204 0.71 -9.46 -0.68
CA ALA A 204 -0.69 -9.85 -0.48
C ALA A 204 -0.89 -11.32 -0.85
N PHE A 205 -1.62 -12.06 -0.03
CA PHE A 205 -2.03 -13.43 -0.32
C PHE A 205 -3.32 -13.44 -1.14
N HIS A 206 -3.40 -14.33 -2.12
CA HIS A 206 -4.63 -14.54 -2.88
C HIS A 206 -5.78 -14.98 -1.96
N PRO A 207 -7.03 -14.52 -2.12
CA PRO A 207 -8.15 -14.93 -1.26
C PRO A 207 -8.36 -16.45 -1.19
N ALA A 208 -8.09 -17.17 -2.29
CA ALA A 208 -8.14 -18.63 -2.34
C ALA A 208 -6.77 -19.29 -2.05
N PHE A 209 -5.91 -18.65 -1.25
CA PHE A 209 -4.55 -19.13 -0.98
C PHE A 209 -4.52 -20.57 -0.42
N ALA A 210 -5.51 -20.96 0.37
CA ALA A 210 -5.62 -22.31 0.92
C ALA A 210 -5.64 -23.41 -0.15
N THR A 211 -6.03 -23.07 -1.39
CA THR A 211 -6.15 -24.02 -2.50
C THR A 211 -5.12 -23.77 -3.62
N ASN A 212 -4.77 -22.52 -3.87
CA ASN A 212 -3.88 -22.16 -4.98
C ASN A 212 -2.46 -21.78 -4.55
N HIS A 213 -2.24 -21.51 -3.26
CA HIS A 213 -0.97 -21.12 -2.67
C HIS A 213 -0.33 -19.86 -3.30
N LEU A 214 -1.11 -19.02 -3.99
CA LEU A 214 -0.62 -17.83 -4.68
C LEU A 214 -0.51 -16.62 -3.76
N PHE A 215 0.55 -15.84 -3.97
CA PHE A 215 0.74 -14.54 -3.35
C PHE A 215 1.45 -13.56 -4.30
N TYR A 216 1.41 -12.29 -3.99
CA TYR A 216 1.90 -11.22 -4.85
C TYR A 216 2.89 -10.37 -4.08
N LEU A 217 3.95 -9.94 -4.75
CA LEU A 217 4.93 -9.00 -4.24
C LEU A 217 4.95 -7.76 -5.12
N PHE A 218 4.91 -6.58 -4.50
CA PHE A 218 5.18 -5.31 -5.16
C PHE A 218 6.53 -4.78 -4.72
N TYR A 219 7.39 -4.44 -5.67
CA TYR A 219 8.72 -3.94 -5.41
C TYR A 219 9.23 -3.06 -6.55
N THR A 220 10.27 -2.26 -6.27
CA THR A 220 11.05 -1.59 -7.30
C THR A 220 12.23 -2.48 -7.67
N ALA A 221 12.25 -2.97 -8.91
CA ALA A 221 13.23 -3.95 -9.38
C ALA A 221 14.65 -3.35 -9.48
N SER A 222 15.67 -4.15 -9.21
CA SER A 222 17.06 -3.76 -9.46
C SER A 222 17.32 -3.38 -10.92
N GLY A 223 18.35 -2.56 -11.19
CA GLY A 223 18.72 -2.20 -12.56
C GLY A 223 17.86 -1.10 -13.21
N GLY A 224 17.19 -0.26 -12.42
CA GLY A 224 16.42 0.86 -12.95
C GLY A 224 15.21 1.27 -12.12
N GLY A 225 14.86 0.48 -11.09
CA GLY A 225 13.77 0.79 -10.18
C GLY A 225 12.39 0.69 -10.80
N ALA A 226 12.18 -0.17 -11.82
CA ALA A 226 10.87 -0.40 -12.39
C ALA A 226 9.90 -0.91 -11.30
N MET A 227 8.69 -0.35 -11.27
CA MET A 227 7.61 -0.81 -10.40
C MET A 227 7.12 -2.15 -10.91
N THR A 228 7.27 -3.19 -10.10
CA THR A 228 7.03 -4.57 -10.52
C THR A 228 6.10 -5.27 -9.55
N ILE A 229 5.08 -5.93 -10.08
CA ILE A 229 4.19 -6.84 -9.36
C ILE A 229 4.38 -8.22 -9.94
N ASP A 230 4.82 -9.16 -9.10
CA ASP A 230 5.00 -10.56 -9.47
C ASP A 230 4.10 -11.46 -8.64
N GLU A 231 3.60 -12.52 -9.28
CA GLU A 231 2.85 -13.62 -8.67
C GLU A 231 3.78 -14.76 -8.36
N PHE A 232 3.72 -15.23 -7.13
CA PHE A 232 4.47 -16.37 -6.61
C PHE A 232 3.55 -17.49 -6.15
N GLU A 233 4.07 -18.71 -6.13
CA GLU A 233 3.43 -19.85 -5.49
C GLU A 233 4.27 -20.30 -4.30
N ARG A 234 3.66 -20.41 -3.11
CA ARG A 234 4.28 -20.99 -1.94
C ARG A 234 4.30 -22.53 -2.05
N LEU A 235 5.47 -23.12 -2.07
CA LEU A 235 5.65 -24.57 -2.15
C LEU A 235 5.75 -25.20 -0.75
N THR A 236 6.45 -24.52 0.17
CA THR A 236 6.59 -24.90 1.57
C THR A 236 6.53 -23.64 2.46
N PRO A 237 6.50 -23.75 3.78
CA PRO A 237 6.57 -22.56 4.67
C PRO A 237 7.80 -21.66 4.43
N THR A 238 8.87 -22.18 3.83
CA THR A 238 10.13 -21.46 3.61
C THR A 238 10.59 -21.50 2.16
N THR A 239 9.72 -21.83 1.21
CA THR A 239 10.09 -21.92 -0.20
C THR A 239 8.94 -21.44 -1.07
N ALA A 240 9.23 -20.58 -2.02
CA ALA A 240 8.28 -20.15 -3.05
C ALA A 240 8.97 -20.05 -4.41
N MET A 241 8.18 -20.09 -5.46
CA MET A 241 8.64 -19.92 -6.84
C MET A 241 7.88 -18.81 -7.56
N LEU A 242 8.57 -18.08 -8.40
CA LEU A 242 7.95 -17.12 -9.32
C LEU A 242 7.07 -17.86 -10.33
N LYS A 243 5.82 -17.44 -10.46
CA LYS A 243 4.86 -17.98 -11.44
C LYS A 243 4.81 -17.13 -12.70
N ARG A 244 4.58 -15.85 -12.53
CA ARG A 244 4.45 -14.91 -13.65
C ARG A 244 4.60 -13.46 -13.20
N ASN A 245 4.95 -12.60 -14.12
CA ASN A 245 4.85 -11.16 -13.95
C ASN A 245 3.42 -10.68 -14.22
N ILE A 246 2.86 -9.89 -13.30
CA ILE A 246 1.55 -9.25 -13.45
C ILE A 246 1.72 -7.87 -14.08
N TYR A 247 2.69 -7.09 -13.60
CA TYR A 247 2.93 -5.72 -14.04
C TYR A 247 4.41 -5.35 -13.89
N SER A 248 4.93 -4.62 -14.87
CA SER A 248 6.26 -4.01 -14.77
C SER A 248 6.30 -2.75 -15.64
N GLN A 249 6.64 -1.63 -15.04
CA GLN A 249 6.75 -0.35 -15.73
C GLN A 249 7.78 0.55 -15.03
N ALA A 250 8.51 1.35 -15.82
CA ALA A 250 9.33 2.42 -15.29
C ALA A 250 8.47 3.40 -14.48
N ARG A 251 9.05 3.98 -13.43
CA ARG A 251 8.36 4.99 -12.63
C ARG A 251 8.06 6.23 -13.46
N ALA A 252 6.95 6.89 -13.15
CA ALA A 252 6.49 8.06 -13.90
C ALA A 252 7.43 9.27 -13.78
N GLY A 253 8.17 9.39 -12.66
CA GLY A 253 9.17 10.43 -12.42
C GLY A 253 10.56 9.84 -12.22
N GLY A 254 11.58 10.68 -12.33
CA GLY A 254 12.98 10.30 -12.12
C GLY A 254 13.38 10.15 -10.64
N GLY A 255 12.53 10.59 -9.71
CA GLY A 255 12.78 10.55 -8.27
C GLY A 255 12.77 9.13 -7.68
N MET A 256 13.21 9.01 -6.44
CA MET A 256 13.32 7.72 -5.73
C MET A 256 12.26 7.56 -4.63
N PHE A 257 11.46 8.60 -4.40
CA PHE A 257 10.41 8.65 -3.39
C PHE A 257 9.03 8.51 -4.02
N HIS A 258 8.01 8.49 -3.16
CA HIS A 258 6.61 8.41 -3.52
C HIS A 258 6.29 7.21 -4.40
N ASN A 259 6.76 6.04 -4.00
CA ASN A 259 6.45 4.81 -4.73
C ASN A 259 5.06 4.25 -4.35
N GLY A 260 4.39 4.82 -3.34
CA GLY A 260 3.23 4.22 -2.74
C GLY A 260 3.62 2.97 -1.97
N GLY A 261 2.84 1.93 -1.99
CA GLY A 261 3.35 0.70 -1.46
C GLY A 261 2.38 -0.28 -0.82
N ALA A 262 1.17 -0.43 -1.33
CA ALA A 262 0.30 -1.46 -0.78
C ALA A 262 -0.38 -2.29 -1.86
N LEU A 263 -0.41 -3.60 -1.63
CA LEU A 263 -1.25 -4.57 -2.32
C LEU A 263 -2.35 -5.04 -1.37
N ALA A 264 -3.56 -5.20 -1.86
CA ALA A 264 -4.67 -5.74 -1.07
C ALA A 264 -5.71 -6.44 -1.96
N PHE A 265 -6.52 -7.30 -1.33
CA PHE A 265 -7.73 -7.89 -1.93
C PHE A 265 -8.94 -7.46 -1.13
N SER A 266 -10.09 -7.27 -1.79
CA SER A 266 -11.35 -6.99 -1.12
C SER A 266 -12.15 -8.29 -0.90
N PRO A 267 -12.70 -8.50 0.29
CA PRO A 267 -13.59 -9.65 0.55
C PRO A 267 -14.99 -9.47 -0.08
N LYS A 268 -15.26 -8.31 -0.68
CA LYS A 268 -16.57 -7.95 -1.25
C LYS A 268 -16.61 -7.99 -2.77
N ASP A 269 -15.46 -8.23 -3.41
CA ASP A 269 -15.42 -8.37 -4.86
C ASP A 269 -16.04 -9.71 -5.29
N ASP A 270 -16.64 -9.73 -6.47
CA ASP A 270 -17.24 -10.90 -7.11
C ASP A 270 -16.21 -11.94 -7.56
N LYS A 271 -14.97 -11.50 -7.78
CA LYS A 271 -13.79 -12.33 -8.02
C LYS A 271 -12.54 -11.65 -7.45
N PRO A 272 -11.41 -12.37 -7.35
CA PRO A 272 -10.18 -11.78 -6.85
C PRO A 272 -9.64 -10.68 -7.77
N TYR A 273 -9.76 -9.42 -7.34
CA TYR A 273 -9.05 -8.30 -7.94
C TYR A 273 -7.91 -7.87 -7.02
N LEU A 274 -6.73 -7.64 -7.59
CA LEU A 274 -5.59 -7.12 -6.85
C LEU A 274 -5.60 -5.59 -6.90
N TYR A 275 -5.74 -4.96 -5.75
CA TYR A 275 -5.62 -3.51 -5.59
C TYR A 275 -4.18 -3.12 -5.31
N TRP A 276 -3.71 -2.07 -5.96
CA TRP A 276 -2.37 -1.55 -5.80
C TRP A 276 -2.40 -0.04 -5.64
N SER A 277 -1.87 0.47 -4.52
CA SER A 277 -1.67 1.90 -4.32
C SER A 277 -0.29 2.30 -4.85
N VAL A 278 -0.24 3.31 -5.71
CA VAL A 278 0.97 3.85 -6.32
C VAL A 278 1.04 5.34 -6.13
N GLY A 279 2.20 5.83 -5.71
CA GLY A 279 2.45 7.25 -5.51
C GLY A 279 2.69 8.01 -6.82
N ASN A 280 2.86 9.32 -6.71
CA ASN A 280 3.11 10.16 -7.88
C ASN A 280 4.55 10.03 -8.43
N ASN A 281 5.43 9.24 -7.78
CA ASN A 281 6.84 9.04 -8.13
C ASN A 281 7.61 10.35 -8.31
N GLU A 282 7.28 11.37 -7.51
CA GLU A 282 7.83 12.73 -7.62
C GLU A 282 7.57 13.39 -9.00
N SER A 283 6.60 12.86 -9.77
CA SER A 283 6.14 13.46 -11.01
C SER A 283 4.97 14.40 -10.76
N ASN A 284 4.72 15.29 -11.70
CA ASN A 284 3.55 16.17 -11.68
C ASN A 284 2.30 15.52 -12.32
N ASN A 285 2.30 14.19 -12.50
CA ASN A 285 1.31 13.48 -13.31
C ASN A 285 0.21 12.79 -12.49
N ALA A 286 0.06 13.08 -11.21
CA ALA A 286 -0.98 12.47 -10.38
C ALA A 286 -2.42 12.69 -10.87
N GLY A 287 -2.62 13.73 -11.69
CA GLY A 287 -3.90 14.04 -12.33
C GLY A 287 -4.05 13.54 -13.77
N ASP A 288 -3.03 12.94 -14.36
CA ASP A 288 -3.11 12.43 -15.74
C ASP A 288 -4.06 11.23 -15.81
N PRO A 289 -5.19 11.29 -16.53
CA PRO A 289 -6.16 10.21 -16.57
C PRO A 289 -5.61 8.91 -17.19
N ASN A 290 -4.55 9.00 -17.99
CA ASN A 290 -3.94 7.86 -18.69
C ASN A 290 -2.68 7.33 -17.99
N GLY A 291 -2.19 8.04 -16.97
CA GLY A 291 -1.01 7.64 -16.23
C GLY A 291 -1.29 6.63 -15.13
N VAL A 292 -0.25 6.18 -14.43
CA VAL A 292 -0.35 5.30 -13.25
C VAL A 292 -0.02 6.03 -11.94
N ALA A 293 0.48 7.25 -12.02
CA ALA A 293 0.97 8.01 -10.89
C ALA A 293 -0.17 8.51 -9.98
N GLY A 294 0.02 8.41 -8.65
CA GLY A 294 -0.87 8.99 -7.66
C GLY A 294 -2.28 8.40 -7.62
N ARG A 295 -2.40 7.05 -7.57
CA ARG A 295 -3.70 6.39 -7.65
C ARG A 295 -3.77 5.03 -6.97
N VAL A 296 -4.96 4.47 -6.95
CA VAL A 296 -5.21 3.04 -6.72
C VAL A 296 -5.62 2.42 -8.04
N LEU A 297 -4.88 1.41 -8.47
CA LEU A 297 -5.22 0.54 -9.60
C LEU A 297 -5.84 -0.75 -9.09
N ARG A 298 -6.74 -1.33 -9.89
CA ARG A 298 -7.34 -2.63 -9.65
C ARG A 298 -7.07 -3.54 -10.84
N PHE A 299 -6.38 -4.65 -10.60
CA PHE A 299 -6.00 -5.63 -11.62
C PHE A 299 -6.96 -6.82 -11.63
N ASP A 300 -7.43 -7.16 -12.80
CA ASP A 300 -8.00 -8.47 -13.11
C ASP A 300 -6.83 -9.45 -13.30
N LEU A 301 -6.73 -10.45 -12.45
CA LEU A 301 -5.59 -11.36 -12.44
C LEU A 301 -5.61 -12.36 -13.60
N ASP A 302 -6.76 -12.62 -14.22
CA ASP A 302 -6.89 -13.51 -15.35
C ASP A 302 -6.36 -12.85 -16.64
N THR A 303 -6.78 -11.62 -16.87
CA THR A 303 -6.44 -10.86 -18.08
C THR A 303 -5.22 -9.95 -17.91
N LYS A 304 -4.81 -9.68 -16.69
CA LYS A 304 -3.81 -8.65 -16.28
C LYS A 304 -4.22 -7.23 -16.66
N ALA A 305 -5.46 -7.02 -17.07
CA ALA A 305 -5.98 -5.70 -17.32
C ALA A 305 -6.10 -4.91 -16.00
N SER A 306 -5.67 -3.65 -16.01
CA SER A 306 -5.84 -2.77 -14.87
C SER A 306 -6.90 -1.71 -15.14
N THR A 307 -7.65 -1.36 -14.12
CA THR A 307 -8.60 -0.24 -14.13
C THR A 307 -8.20 0.77 -13.06
N GLN A 308 -8.39 2.04 -13.35
CA GLN A 308 -8.23 3.10 -12.39
C GLN A 308 -9.40 3.03 -11.39
N PHE A 309 -9.08 2.72 -10.13
CA PHE A 309 -10.10 2.61 -9.08
C PHE A 309 -10.30 3.95 -8.36
N ALA A 310 -9.21 4.64 -8.02
CA ALA A 310 -9.20 5.98 -7.44
C ALA A 310 -7.92 6.72 -7.85
N TRP A 311 -7.92 8.05 -7.83
CA TRP A 311 -6.77 8.87 -8.23
C TRP A 311 -6.69 10.19 -7.47
N GLY A 312 -5.73 11.03 -7.85
CA GLY A 312 -5.52 12.30 -7.18
C GLY A 312 -4.89 12.12 -5.79
N LEU A 313 -3.93 11.21 -5.68
CA LEU A 313 -3.16 10.91 -4.48
C LEU A 313 -1.70 11.34 -4.66
N ARG A 314 -1.01 11.65 -3.57
CA ARG A 314 0.41 12.01 -3.59
C ARG A 314 1.32 10.79 -3.39
N ASN A 315 1.29 10.24 -2.19
CA ASN A 315 2.05 9.05 -1.82
C ASN A 315 1.22 8.17 -0.88
N PRO A 316 0.27 7.40 -1.42
CA PRO A 316 -0.55 6.46 -0.66
C PRO A 316 0.33 5.30 -0.17
N TYR A 317 1.14 5.59 0.87
CA TYR A 317 2.23 4.73 1.34
C TYR A 317 1.73 3.40 1.89
N ARG A 318 0.61 3.42 2.63
CA ARG A 318 -0.07 2.20 3.06
C ARG A 318 -1.57 2.30 2.77
N MET A 319 -2.10 1.20 2.35
CA MET A 319 -3.52 0.99 2.11
C MET A 319 -3.89 -0.36 2.71
N SER A 320 -5.05 -0.42 3.33
CA SER A 320 -5.65 -1.66 3.79
C SER A 320 -7.12 -1.72 3.43
N ILE A 321 -7.63 -2.93 3.33
CA ILE A 321 -9.06 -3.18 3.11
C ILE A 321 -9.58 -3.95 4.32
N ASP A 322 -10.63 -3.42 4.94
CA ASP A 322 -11.27 -4.06 6.08
C ASP A 322 -11.81 -5.43 5.66
N ARG A 323 -11.30 -6.47 6.28
CA ARG A 323 -11.64 -7.85 5.95
C ARG A 323 -13.11 -8.25 6.25
N LEU A 324 -13.85 -7.42 6.98
CA LEU A 324 -15.27 -7.61 7.23
C LEU A 324 -16.14 -6.82 6.25
N THR A 325 -15.89 -5.52 6.11
CA THR A 325 -16.75 -4.59 5.36
C THR A 325 -16.32 -4.41 3.91
N GLY A 326 -15.04 -4.63 3.60
CA GLY A 326 -14.46 -4.34 2.29
C GLY A 326 -14.13 -2.85 2.10
N ASP A 327 -14.30 -2.03 3.12
CA ASP A 327 -13.95 -0.62 3.07
C ASP A 327 -12.44 -0.43 3.02
N MET A 328 -12.01 0.50 2.17
CA MET A 328 -10.59 0.78 1.94
C MET A 328 -10.16 1.99 2.77
N TYR A 329 -9.03 1.85 3.44
CA TYR A 329 -8.35 2.90 4.18
C TYR A 329 -7.00 3.18 3.52
N ILE A 330 -6.77 4.44 3.13
CA ILE A 330 -5.55 4.86 2.46
C ILE A 330 -4.88 5.92 3.33
N ALA A 331 -3.60 5.72 3.65
CA ALA A 331 -2.78 6.74 4.29
C ALA A 331 -1.93 7.42 3.22
N ASP A 332 -2.30 8.64 2.88
CA ASP A 332 -1.61 9.43 1.87
C ASP A 332 -0.70 10.47 2.53
N VAL A 333 0.60 10.35 2.31
CA VAL A 333 1.61 11.25 2.89
C VAL A 333 1.50 12.62 2.25
N ALA A 334 1.33 13.65 3.08
CA ALA A 334 1.12 15.03 2.64
C ALA A 334 2.37 15.66 2.03
N ASN A 335 2.15 16.79 1.35
CA ASN A 335 3.20 17.74 1.02
C ASN A 335 3.47 18.64 2.25
N GLY A 336 4.28 18.14 3.17
CA GLY A 336 4.51 18.73 4.49
C GLY A 336 4.40 17.67 5.60
N PRO A 337 4.39 18.05 6.89
CA PRO A 337 4.33 17.09 7.98
C PRO A 337 3.04 16.25 7.97
N GLY A 338 3.16 14.94 8.28
CA GLY A 338 2.05 14.04 8.47
C GLY A 338 1.41 13.56 7.18
N GLY A 339 0.09 13.51 7.14
CA GLY A 339 -0.69 13.02 6.01
C GLY A 339 -2.18 12.93 6.32
N THR A 340 -2.92 12.32 5.41
CA THR A 340 -4.38 12.17 5.48
C THR A 340 -4.77 10.70 5.49
N ILE A 341 -5.66 10.31 6.40
CA ILE A 341 -6.39 9.05 6.34
C ILE A 341 -7.62 9.27 5.47
N ILE A 342 -7.70 8.51 4.41
CA ILE A 342 -8.80 8.51 3.44
C ILE A 342 -9.59 7.23 3.64
N PHE A 343 -10.91 7.36 3.58
CA PHE A 343 -11.85 6.24 3.55
C PHE A 343 -12.49 6.15 2.17
N ASN A 344 -12.55 4.95 1.63
CA ASN A 344 -13.26 4.64 0.41
C ASN A 344 -14.19 3.46 0.69
N ALA A 345 -15.49 3.66 0.56
CA ALA A 345 -16.47 2.61 0.80
C ALA A 345 -16.27 1.43 -0.16
N ALA A 346 -16.59 0.23 0.31
CA ALA A 346 -16.46 -1.00 -0.46
C ALA A 346 -17.10 -0.87 -1.86
N GLY A 347 -16.32 -1.21 -2.90
CA GLY A 347 -16.77 -1.16 -4.28
C GLY A 347 -16.91 0.24 -4.90
N LYS A 348 -16.69 1.33 -4.15
CA LYS A 348 -16.77 2.70 -4.70
C LYS A 348 -15.54 3.00 -5.54
N SER A 349 -15.68 2.88 -6.86
CA SER A 349 -14.65 3.29 -7.83
C SER A 349 -14.92 4.71 -8.37
N GLY A 350 -13.92 5.26 -9.07
CA GLY A 350 -14.06 6.54 -9.76
C GLY A 350 -13.90 7.76 -8.85
N THR A 351 -13.27 7.64 -7.70
CA THR A 351 -13.06 8.76 -6.77
C THR A 351 -11.77 9.51 -7.10
N ASP A 352 -11.90 10.82 -7.26
CA ASP A 352 -10.80 11.77 -7.40
C ASP A 352 -10.56 12.51 -6.09
N TYR A 353 -9.40 12.28 -5.47
CA TYR A 353 -9.03 12.92 -4.20
C TYR A 353 -8.33 14.27 -4.36
N GLY A 354 -8.14 14.73 -5.59
CA GLY A 354 -7.82 16.14 -5.88
C GLY A 354 -6.36 16.51 -5.89
N TYR A 355 -5.42 15.66 -5.46
CA TYR A 355 -4.00 15.97 -5.59
C TYR A 355 -3.58 15.98 -7.07
N ARG A 356 -2.88 17.04 -7.52
CA ARG A 356 -2.49 17.22 -8.93
C ARG A 356 -0.98 17.26 -9.14
N ASN A 357 -0.30 18.07 -8.37
CA ASN A 357 1.14 18.26 -8.50
C ASN A 357 1.75 18.71 -7.18
N ASN A 358 3.06 18.74 -7.11
CA ASN A 358 3.78 19.18 -5.91
C ASN A 358 3.63 20.70 -5.65
N ASN A 359 3.02 21.46 -6.54
CA ASN A 359 2.98 22.92 -6.53
C ASN A 359 1.64 23.49 -6.06
N GLY A 360 1.16 23.14 -4.90
CA GLY A 360 0.14 23.96 -4.29
C GLY A 360 -1.21 23.36 -3.97
N ASN A 361 -1.42 22.07 -4.16
CA ASN A 361 -2.52 21.38 -3.50
C ASN A 361 -1.95 20.47 -2.41
N PRO A 362 -1.91 20.96 -1.17
CA PRO A 362 -1.18 20.31 -0.10
C PRO A 362 -1.85 19.02 0.39
N ASP A 363 -3.15 18.90 0.22
CA ASP A 363 -3.95 17.85 0.81
C ASP A 363 -4.97 17.25 -0.16
N VAL A 364 -5.28 15.99 0.05
CA VAL A 364 -6.38 15.31 -0.64
C VAL A 364 -7.74 15.77 -0.11
N ASN A 365 -8.73 15.79 -0.99
CA ASN A 365 -10.12 16.01 -0.63
C ASN A 365 -10.70 14.78 0.08
N ASP A 366 -11.78 14.99 0.83
CA ASP A 366 -12.58 13.93 1.47
C ASP A 366 -11.81 13.01 2.43
N GLY A 367 -10.73 13.53 3.03
CA GLY A 367 -10.03 12.81 4.09
C GLY A 367 -10.88 12.65 5.35
N VAL A 368 -10.84 11.47 5.94
CA VAL A 368 -11.49 11.21 7.25
C VAL A 368 -10.77 11.96 8.36
N LEU A 369 -9.45 12.03 8.26
CA LEU A 369 -8.60 12.67 9.25
C LEU A 369 -7.33 13.18 8.61
N ARG A 370 -7.05 14.47 8.81
CA ARG A 370 -5.72 15.06 8.60
C ARG A 370 -4.95 14.99 9.92
N ASP A 371 -3.79 14.33 9.90
CA ASP A 371 -2.88 14.28 11.05
C ASP A 371 -1.53 14.88 10.64
N SER A 372 -1.22 16.06 11.19
CA SER A 372 0.00 16.81 10.91
C SER A 372 1.12 16.52 11.89
N ALA A 373 0.93 15.59 12.82
CA ALA A 373 2.00 15.19 13.74
C ALA A 373 3.03 14.31 13.04
N GLY A 374 4.29 14.49 13.36
CA GLY A 374 5.40 13.70 12.79
C GLY A 374 5.74 14.06 11.34
N ALA A 375 6.67 13.31 10.75
CA ALA A 375 7.17 13.59 9.39
C ALA A 375 6.27 13.03 8.29
N ALA A 376 5.70 11.83 8.50
CA ALA A 376 4.85 11.16 7.53
C ALA A 376 3.84 10.27 8.24
N ILE A 377 2.63 10.17 7.70
CA ILE A 377 1.64 9.23 8.19
C ILE A 377 1.97 7.82 7.71
N ILE A 378 1.91 6.87 8.64
CA ILE A 378 1.98 5.44 8.34
C ILE A 378 0.59 4.87 8.56
N GLY A 379 -0.04 4.45 7.49
CA GLY A 379 -1.32 3.77 7.55
C GLY A 379 -1.20 2.40 8.21
N GLY A 380 -2.32 1.88 8.61
CA GLY A 380 -2.40 0.61 9.31
C GLY A 380 -3.61 -0.19 8.86
N VAL A 381 -4.30 -0.80 9.80
CA VAL A 381 -5.39 -1.74 9.54
C VAL A 381 -6.54 -1.56 10.53
N VAL A 382 -7.74 -1.99 10.13
CA VAL A 382 -8.89 -2.10 11.02
C VAL A 382 -8.75 -3.37 11.84
N TYR A 383 -8.82 -3.26 13.16
CA TYR A 383 -8.77 -4.43 14.03
C TYR A 383 -10.01 -5.31 13.83
N ARG A 384 -9.77 -6.57 13.48
CA ARG A 384 -10.80 -7.60 13.30
C ARG A 384 -10.50 -8.90 14.04
N GLY A 385 -9.51 -8.88 14.94
CA GLY A 385 -9.22 -9.97 15.86
C GLY A 385 -10.29 -10.16 16.93
N ASN A 386 -10.18 -11.24 17.67
CA ASN A 386 -11.12 -11.58 18.73
C ASN A 386 -10.50 -11.56 20.14
N LYS A 387 -9.18 -11.35 20.25
CA LYS A 387 -8.48 -11.38 21.55
C LYS A 387 -8.62 -10.10 22.35
N ILE A 388 -8.96 -8.97 21.67
CA ILE A 388 -9.22 -7.67 22.32
C ILE A 388 -10.56 -7.12 21.83
N PRO A 389 -11.69 -7.64 22.27
CA PRO A 389 -13.01 -7.34 21.70
C PRO A 389 -13.35 -5.85 21.63
N GLY A 390 -12.94 -5.06 22.62
CA GLY A 390 -13.17 -3.61 22.64
C GLY A 390 -12.48 -2.80 21.52
N LEU A 391 -11.58 -3.41 20.75
CA LEU A 391 -10.94 -2.79 19.59
C LEU A 391 -11.66 -3.05 18.28
N CYS A 392 -12.61 -3.97 18.22
CA CYS A 392 -13.25 -4.40 16.99
C CYS A 392 -13.79 -3.21 16.17
N GLY A 393 -13.38 -3.11 14.90
CA GLY A 393 -13.77 -2.00 14.02
C GLY A 393 -12.94 -0.72 14.16
N ARG A 394 -11.93 -0.69 15.02
CA ARG A 394 -11.04 0.46 15.20
C ARG A 394 -9.90 0.41 14.18
N TYR A 395 -9.67 1.51 13.46
CA TYR A 395 -8.53 1.65 12.54
C TYR A 395 -7.32 2.16 13.30
N PHE A 396 -6.23 1.41 13.24
CA PHE A 396 -4.93 1.77 13.82
C PHE A 396 -4.03 2.39 12.76
N TYR A 397 -3.26 3.39 13.13
CA TYR A 397 -2.27 4.05 12.29
C TYR A 397 -1.16 4.66 13.15
N GLY A 398 -0.11 5.13 12.52
CA GLY A 398 1.00 5.78 13.22
C GLY A 398 1.63 6.90 12.42
N ASN A 399 2.55 7.58 13.04
CA ASN A 399 3.43 8.53 12.39
C ASN A 399 4.87 7.97 12.38
N HIS A 400 5.50 8.08 11.23
CA HIS A 400 6.94 7.95 11.11
C HIS A 400 7.56 9.06 11.94
N GLN A 401 8.71 8.93 12.50
CA GLN A 401 9.31 9.80 13.50
C GLN A 401 8.51 9.92 14.83
N GLY A 402 9.16 9.46 15.89
CA GLY A 402 8.61 9.46 17.23
C GLY A 402 7.69 8.29 17.54
N GLY A 403 7.46 7.38 16.60
CA GLY A 403 6.83 6.08 16.85
C GLY A 403 5.45 6.14 17.50
N THR A 404 4.68 7.22 17.28
CA THR A 404 3.37 7.40 17.91
C THR A 404 2.31 6.52 17.22
N VAL A 405 1.63 5.68 18.00
CA VAL A 405 0.49 4.87 17.57
C VAL A 405 -0.80 5.55 17.98
N LYS A 406 -1.72 5.64 17.04
CA LYS A 406 -3.05 6.20 17.22
C LYS A 406 -4.13 5.27 16.68
N SER A 407 -5.37 5.46 17.10
CA SER A 407 -6.52 4.78 16.53
C SER A 407 -7.75 5.66 16.48
N ILE A 408 -8.60 5.39 15.48
CA ILE A 408 -9.88 6.08 15.25
C ILE A 408 -10.98 5.07 14.99
N VAL A 409 -12.22 5.52 15.15
CA VAL A 409 -13.40 4.84 14.64
C VAL A 409 -13.92 5.61 13.44
N VAL A 410 -14.24 4.89 12.37
CA VAL A 410 -14.85 5.46 11.16
C VAL A 410 -16.23 4.83 11.00
N LYS A 411 -17.23 5.66 10.82
CA LYS A 411 -18.60 5.24 10.53
C LYS A 411 -19.15 6.10 9.39
N ASP A 412 -19.72 5.46 8.39
CA ASP A 412 -20.28 6.13 7.21
C ASP A 412 -19.30 7.13 6.56
N GLY A 413 -18.03 6.74 6.49
CA GLY A 413 -16.95 7.54 5.90
C GLY A 413 -16.49 8.72 6.76
N LYS A 414 -16.91 8.83 8.00
CA LYS A 414 -16.55 9.92 8.90
C LYS A 414 -15.91 9.40 10.18
N LYS A 415 -14.89 10.12 10.66
CA LYS A 415 -14.36 9.87 12.00
C LYS A 415 -15.43 10.18 13.04
N VAL A 416 -15.67 9.23 13.95
CA VAL A 416 -16.55 9.41 15.11
C VAL A 416 -15.73 9.37 16.40
N GLY A 417 -16.12 10.19 17.36
CA GLY A 417 -15.41 10.32 18.65
C GLY A 417 -13.98 10.84 18.51
N ASP A 418 -13.22 10.68 19.59
CA ASP A 418 -11.85 11.18 19.67
C ASP A 418 -10.82 10.24 19.04
N THR A 419 -9.70 10.79 18.63
CA THR A 419 -8.52 10.02 18.28
C THR A 419 -7.84 9.52 19.55
N ALA A 420 -7.75 8.22 19.72
CA ALA A 420 -7.01 7.64 20.82
C ALA A 420 -5.51 7.61 20.50
N THR A 421 -4.67 8.08 21.43
CA THR A 421 -3.20 7.99 21.37
C THR A 421 -2.71 6.93 22.34
N HIS A 422 -1.91 5.97 21.83
CA HIS A 422 -1.44 4.81 22.58
C HIS A 422 0.05 4.96 22.93
N THR A 423 0.36 5.74 23.96
CA THR A 423 1.75 6.00 24.38
C THR A 423 2.51 4.74 24.82
N SER A 424 1.79 3.75 25.36
CA SER A 424 2.34 2.44 25.75
C SER A 424 2.81 1.59 24.57
N LEU A 425 2.38 1.94 23.35
CA LEU A 425 2.76 1.26 22.12
C LEU A 425 3.95 1.92 21.40
N SER A 426 4.47 3.04 21.92
CA SER A 426 5.64 3.70 21.33
C SER A 426 6.80 2.70 21.17
N VAL A 427 7.42 2.65 19.99
CA VAL A 427 8.51 1.72 19.67
C VAL A 427 9.87 2.43 19.69
N PRO A 428 10.96 1.72 20.00
CA PRO A 428 12.29 2.23 19.75
C PRO A 428 12.52 2.41 18.23
N GLY A 429 12.91 3.60 17.82
CA GLY A 429 12.98 4.00 16.42
C GLY A 429 11.60 4.37 15.87
N ASP A 430 11.53 4.54 14.55
CA ASP A 430 10.31 4.97 13.87
C ASP A 430 9.43 3.78 13.48
N ILE A 431 8.11 4.00 13.42
CA ILE A 431 7.17 3.00 12.89
C ILE A 431 7.31 2.97 11.38
N THR A 432 7.39 1.78 10.82
CA THR A 432 7.48 1.56 9.36
C THR A 432 6.22 0.96 8.78
N SER A 433 5.47 0.18 9.55
CA SER A 433 4.25 -0.46 9.08
C SER A 433 3.42 -1.04 10.21
N PHE A 434 2.18 -1.35 9.90
CA PHE A 434 1.30 -2.22 10.67
C PHE A 434 0.95 -3.45 9.83
N GLY A 435 0.43 -4.47 10.48
CA GLY A 435 -0.10 -5.67 9.88
C GLY A 435 -0.94 -6.47 10.85
N GLU A 436 -1.43 -7.60 10.39
CA GLU A 436 -2.24 -8.49 11.19
C GLU A 436 -1.84 -9.95 10.92
N ASP A 437 -2.02 -10.80 11.91
CA ASP A 437 -1.88 -12.24 11.72
C ASP A 437 -3.14 -12.88 11.12
N GLY A 438 -3.09 -14.17 10.88
CA GLY A 438 -4.21 -14.93 10.33
C GLY A 438 -5.49 -14.89 11.17
N GLU A 439 -5.39 -14.52 12.44
CA GLU A 439 -6.50 -14.33 13.37
C GLU A 439 -6.92 -12.86 13.53
N GLY A 440 -6.37 -11.94 12.72
CA GLY A 440 -6.70 -10.52 12.75
C GLY A 440 -6.12 -9.75 13.92
N GLU A 441 -5.15 -10.32 14.64
CA GLU A 441 -4.45 -9.65 15.72
C GLU A 441 -3.37 -8.72 15.17
N LEU A 442 -3.20 -7.56 15.80
CA LEU A 442 -2.37 -6.48 15.25
C LEU A 442 -0.90 -6.63 15.59
N TYR A 443 -0.08 -6.22 14.65
CA TYR A 443 1.37 -6.07 14.78
C TYR A 443 1.82 -4.70 14.26
N MET A 444 2.96 -4.26 14.77
CA MET A 444 3.64 -3.06 14.30
C MET A 444 5.13 -3.33 14.10
N ALA A 445 5.68 -2.74 13.06
CA ALA A 445 7.08 -2.85 12.67
C ALA A 445 7.85 -1.57 13.00
N SER A 446 9.08 -1.74 13.46
CA SER A 446 10.02 -0.66 13.76
C SER A 446 11.18 -0.65 12.78
N MET A 447 11.74 0.53 12.51
CA MET A 447 12.98 0.68 11.73
C MET A 447 14.17 -0.09 12.30
N ASN A 448 14.13 -0.45 13.58
CA ASN A 448 15.16 -1.28 14.23
C ASN A 448 15.00 -2.79 13.93
N ASN A 449 14.25 -3.15 12.89
CA ASN A 449 14.01 -4.54 12.47
C ASN A 449 13.39 -5.40 13.57
N THR A 450 12.50 -4.80 14.34
CA THR A 450 11.77 -5.47 15.42
C THR A 450 10.28 -5.35 15.17
N ILE A 451 9.60 -6.47 15.34
CA ILE A 451 8.14 -6.56 15.23
C ILE A 451 7.55 -6.74 16.63
N TYR A 452 6.45 -6.08 16.89
CA TYR A 452 5.72 -6.19 18.15
C TYR A 452 4.27 -6.52 17.90
N LYS A 453 3.74 -7.53 18.58
CA LYS A 453 2.28 -7.75 18.65
C LYS A 453 1.66 -6.71 19.57
N ILE A 454 0.50 -6.19 19.23
CA ILE A 454 -0.30 -5.33 20.11
C ILE A 454 -1.18 -6.27 20.97
N ILE A 455 -1.09 -6.13 22.27
CA ILE A 455 -1.84 -6.97 23.22
C ILE A 455 -2.52 -6.11 24.29
N ALA A 456 -3.56 -6.64 24.93
CA ALA A 456 -4.14 -6.03 26.11
C ALA A 456 -3.12 -5.95 27.26
N GLN A 457 -3.26 -4.90 28.09
CA GLN A 457 -2.39 -4.69 29.24
C GLN A 457 -2.82 -5.58 30.42
#